data_c205d0968ea03d1c4adec64790e10c79
#
_entry.id   c205d0968ea03d1c4adec64790e10c79
#
_cell.length_a   1.000
_cell.length_b   1.000
_cell.length_c   1.000
_cell.angle_alpha   90.00
_cell.angle_beta   90.00
_cell.angle_gamma   90.00
#
_symmetry.space_group_name_H-M   'P 1'
#
loop_
_entity.id
_entity.type
_entity.pdbx_description
1 polymer ?
#
loop_
_entity_poly.entity_id
_entity_poly.type
_entity_poly.pdbx_seq_one_letter_code
_entity_poly.pdbx_strand_id
1 'polypeptide(L)' 'MLGPEHYIARASELEAEAKRASNSSIRGSYLDLARSFREMANLASLARSAEKAEAVSLAERMAGKTSSPR' A
#
# COMPACT_ATOMS: atom_id res chain seq x y z
N MET A 1 -6.81 11.03 -0.66
CA MET A 1 -6.51 9.70 -0.10
C MET A 1 -5.05 9.36 -0.30
N LEU A 2 -4.42 8.83 0.72
CA LEU A 2 -3.00 8.52 0.66
C LEU A 2 -2.78 7.17 -0.02
N GLY A 3 -1.86 7.13 -0.96
CA GLY A 3 -1.52 5.90 -1.63
C GLY A 3 -0.42 5.15 -0.92
N PRO A 4 -0.12 3.92 -1.38
CA PRO A 4 0.95 3.12 -0.74
C PRO A 4 2.31 3.81 -0.77
N GLU A 5 2.56 4.65 -1.76
CA GLU A 5 3.84 5.38 -1.86
C GLU A 5 4.07 6.26 -0.64
N HIS A 6 3.01 6.87 -0.12
CA HIS A 6 3.12 7.73 1.05
C HIS A 6 3.60 6.93 2.26
N TYR A 7 3.02 5.76 2.46
CA TYR A 7 3.38 4.92 3.60
C TYR A 7 4.78 4.36 3.45
N ILE A 8 5.18 4.00 2.24
CA ILE A 8 6.53 3.48 1.99
C ILE A 8 7.57 4.56 2.25
N ALA A 9 7.30 5.79 1.80
CA ALA A 9 8.21 6.90 2.05
C ALA A 9 8.36 7.17 3.54
N ARG A 10 7.26 7.12 4.27
CA ARG A 10 7.31 7.33 5.71
C ARG A 10 8.09 6.24 6.42
N ALA A 11 7.89 4.98 6.00
CA ALA A 11 8.64 3.87 6.56
C ALA A 11 10.14 4.03 6.33
N SER A 12 10.52 4.47 5.14
CA SER A 12 11.93 4.71 4.82
C SER A 12 12.52 5.79 5.71
N GLU A 13 11.78 6.87 5.97
CA GLU A 13 12.23 7.92 6.86
C GLU A 13 12.45 7.39 8.27
N LEU A 14 11.54 6.55 8.74
CA LEU A 14 11.65 5.98 10.08
C LEU A 14 12.84 5.03 10.18
N GLU A 15 13.10 4.27 9.13
CA GLU A 15 14.25 3.39 9.09
C GLU A 15 15.56 4.19 9.14
N ALA A 16 15.58 5.33 8.45
CA ALA A 16 16.76 6.21 8.50
C ALA A 16 16.94 6.78 9.90
N GLU A 17 15.85 7.16 10.55
CA GLU A 17 15.94 7.65 11.93
C GLU A 17 16.42 6.56 12.87
N ALA A 18 16.00 5.31 12.64
CA ALA A 18 16.45 4.20 13.45
C ALA A 18 17.95 4.03 13.35
N LYS A 19 18.52 4.21 12.15
CA LYS A 19 19.96 4.10 11.97
C LYS A 19 20.74 5.16 12.73
N ARG A 20 20.15 6.33 12.91
CA ARG A 20 20.77 7.42 13.65
C ARG A 20 20.64 7.27 15.16
N ALA A 21 19.70 6.47 15.59
CA ALA A 21 19.44 6.33 17.01
C ALA A 21 20.56 5.54 17.67
N SER A 22 21.13 6.08 18.72
CA SER A 22 22.18 5.39 19.47
C SER A 22 21.61 4.45 20.54
N ASN A 23 20.37 4.66 20.91
CA ASN A 23 19.70 3.85 21.91
C ASN A 23 18.93 2.72 21.21
N SER A 24 19.20 1.47 21.61
CA SER A 24 18.60 0.34 20.94
C SER A 24 17.09 0.27 21.15
N SER A 25 16.62 0.76 22.30
CA SER A 25 15.19 0.79 22.58
C SER A 25 14.47 1.75 21.62
N ILE A 26 15.05 2.93 21.42
CA ILE A 26 14.51 3.92 20.49
C ILE A 26 14.58 3.39 19.06
N ARG A 27 15.70 2.76 18.72
CA ARG A 27 15.87 2.17 17.40
C ARG A 27 14.78 1.14 17.12
N GLY A 28 14.51 0.27 18.11
CA GLY A 28 13.47 -0.73 17.97
C GLY A 28 12.11 -0.12 17.77
N SER A 29 11.81 0.97 18.48
CA SER A 29 10.53 1.66 18.33
C SER A 29 10.38 2.22 16.91
N TYR A 30 11.42 2.83 16.36
CA TYR A 30 11.37 3.35 15.00
C TYR A 30 11.17 2.22 13.99
N LEU A 31 11.86 1.09 14.19
CA LEU A 31 11.71 -0.04 13.27
C LEU A 31 10.32 -0.65 13.33
N ASP A 32 9.76 -0.74 14.53
CA ASP A 32 8.39 -1.25 14.69
C ASP A 32 7.41 -0.34 13.97
N LEU A 33 7.59 0.97 14.12
CA LEU A 33 6.71 1.92 13.48
C LEU A 33 6.87 1.85 11.95
N ALA A 34 8.09 1.70 11.47
CA ALA A 34 8.34 1.55 10.04
C ALA A 34 7.63 0.31 9.49
N ARG A 35 7.67 -0.78 10.26
CA ARG A 35 6.98 -2.01 9.86
C ARG A 35 5.48 -1.77 9.75
N SER A 36 4.90 -1.04 10.70
CA SER A 36 3.48 -0.73 10.67
C SER A 36 3.12 0.07 9.42
N PHE A 37 3.96 1.03 9.05
CA PHE A 37 3.71 1.80 7.83
C PHE A 37 3.82 0.94 6.58
N ARG A 38 4.74 -0.02 6.57
CA ARG A 38 4.83 -0.95 5.42
C ARG A 38 3.60 -1.83 5.32
N GLU A 39 3.04 -2.24 6.46
CA GLU A 39 1.81 -3.00 6.47
C GLU A 39 0.65 -2.17 5.94
N MET A 40 0.60 -0.89 6.32
CA MET A 40 -0.42 0.00 5.78
C MET A 40 -0.26 0.18 4.27
N ALA A 41 0.99 0.23 3.79
CA ALA A 41 1.25 0.31 2.36
C ALA A 41 0.72 -0.91 1.64
N ASN A 42 0.91 -2.10 2.22
CA ASN A 42 0.40 -3.32 1.62
C ASN A 42 -1.11 -3.32 1.57
N LEU A 43 -1.76 -2.88 2.66
CA LEU A 43 -3.22 -2.82 2.69
C LEU A 43 -3.74 -1.81 1.67
N ALA A 44 -3.10 -0.66 1.56
CA ALA A 44 -3.51 0.35 0.58
C ALA A 44 -3.32 -0.17 -0.84
N SER A 45 -2.26 -0.92 -1.08
CA SER A 45 -1.99 -1.50 -2.38
C SER A 45 -3.04 -2.54 -2.74
N LEU A 46 -3.43 -3.37 -1.76
CA LEU A 46 -4.47 -4.37 -1.98
C LEU A 46 -5.81 -3.71 -2.27
N ALA A 47 -6.14 -2.65 -1.53
CA ALA A 47 -7.39 -1.94 -1.75
C ALA A 47 -7.43 -1.32 -3.14
N ARG A 48 -6.31 -0.74 -3.57
CA ARG A 48 -6.21 -0.16 -4.90
C ARG A 48 -6.36 -1.23 -5.97
N SER A 49 -5.75 -2.40 -5.77
CA SER A 49 -5.87 -3.50 -6.71
C SER A 49 -7.29 -4.03 -6.79
N ALA A 50 -7.95 -4.12 -5.64
CA ALA A 50 -9.33 -4.59 -5.61
C ALA A 50 -10.25 -3.63 -6.34
N GLU A 51 -10.07 -2.32 -6.15
CA GLU A 51 -10.86 -1.32 -6.84
C GLU A 51 -10.64 -1.42 -8.34
N LYS A 52 -9.39 -1.58 -8.74
CA LYS A 52 -9.05 -1.69 -10.15
C LYS A 52 -9.67 -2.96 -10.75
N ALA A 53 -9.58 -4.07 -10.03
CA ALA A 53 -10.15 -5.32 -10.50
C ALA A 53 -11.66 -5.22 -10.66
N GLU A 54 -12.33 -4.57 -9.73
CA GLU A 54 -13.77 -4.37 -9.82
C GLU A 54 -14.13 -3.51 -11.03
N ALA A 55 -13.37 -2.45 -11.26
CA ALA A 55 -13.62 -1.58 -12.40
C ALA A 55 -13.44 -2.33 -13.71
N VAL A 56 -12.41 -3.15 -13.79
CA VAL A 56 -12.16 -3.94 -15.00
C VAL A 56 -13.27 -4.97 -15.20
N SER A 57 -13.65 -5.65 -14.13
CA SER A 57 -14.73 -6.65 -14.22
C SER A 57 -16.03 -6.02 -14.70
N LEU A 58 -16.35 -4.84 -14.17
CA LEU A 58 -17.57 -4.16 -14.57
C LEU A 58 -17.51 -3.76 -16.04
N ALA A 59 -16.37 -3.22 -16.47
CA ALA A 59 -16.18 -2.83 -17.85
C ALA A 59 -16.30 -4.04 -18.77
N GLU A 60 -15.74 -5.15 -18.38
CA GLU A 60 -15.79 -6.38 -19.17
C GLU A 60 -17.22 -6.89 -19.27
N ARG A 61 -17.97 -6.81 -18.21
CA ARG A 61 -19.36 -7.25 -18.23
C ARG A 61 -20.18 -6.38 -19.15
N MET A 62 -19.97 -5.08 -19.11
CA MET A 62 -20.68 -4.16 -19.98
C MET A 62 -20.31 -4.38 -21.44
N ALA A 63 -19.02 -4.56 -21.69
CA ALA A 63 -18.56 -4.84 -23.06
C ALA A 63 -19.11 -6.17 -23.55
N GLY A 64 -19.15 -7.16 -22.70
CA GLY A 64 -19.68 -8.46 -23.06
C GLY A 64 -21.14 -8.38 -23.47
N LYS A 65 -21.91 -7.53 -22.78
CA LYS A 65 -23.31 -7.37 -23.11
C LYS A 65 -23.47 -6.80 -24.50
N THR A 66 -22.65 -5.85 -24.86
CA THR A 66 -22.80 -5.19 -26.15
C THR A 66 -22.15 -5.96 -27.27
N SER A 67 -21.10 -6.71 -26.99
CA SER A 67 -20.41 -7.40 -28.05
C SER A 67 -20.73 -8.87 -28.13
N SER A 68 -21.60 -9.34 -27.34
CA SER A 68 -21.91 -10.73 -27.33
C SER A 68 -22.57 -11.15 -28.62
N PRO A 69 -21.99 -12.00 -29.36
CA PRO A 69 -22.57 -12.40 -30.55
C PRO A 69 -23.18 -13.63 -30.23
N ARG A 70 -23.37 -14.08 -30.16
CA ARG A 70 -23.76 -15.21 -30.10
C ARG A 70 -24.27 -15.51 -30.42
#